data_4c808c5528b381b76fd1585c4593b387
#
_entry.id   4c808c5528b381b76fd1585c4593b387
#
_cell.length_a   1.000
_cell.length_b   1.000
_cell.length_c   1.000
_cell.angle_alpha   90.00
_cell.angle_beta   90.00
_cell.angle_gamma   90.00
#
_symmetry.space_group_name_H-M   'P 1'
#
loop_
_entity.id
_entity.type
_entity.pdbx_description
1 polymer ?
#
loop_
_entity_poly.entity_id
_entity_poly.type
_entity_poly.pdbx_seq_one_letter_code
_entity_poly.pdbx_strand_id
1 'polypeptide(L)'
;MKLSKDFKEIKGDASFRKFYRNKKKNSIIVFANKEKPKNLLIYDSINKILIKNNLIAPKLLSQNYENNYIEIQDLGNKTIYQIFLKNKKNQYFIFKKIINVLNKIQLIKDKKIKNFKNIFYKIEDYKNKILFDEAKLFSYWYIPKKLNKKKIRIFNVKFSIEIKQLLSKLNFKNDTFVHRDFHVSNLVVNSKNQIGLIDNQDALIGNKAYDLASLIDDVRFKTSNSLKVKVYNYYLKTNKKINADKFKNDFEILSVLRNLKIIGIFMRLAVRDKKTKYLKLIPYAWKMIDNRLAKNKDLNSLKLLLASNFPKFINK
;
A
#
# COMPACT_ATOMS: atom_id res chain seq x y z
N MET A 1 -17.82 -6.59 -23.82
CA MET A 1 -17.55 -8.01 -23.46
C MET A 1 -18.84 -8.57 -22.84
N LYS A 2 -19.54 -9.49 -23.52
CA LYS A 2 -20.63 -10.25 -22.90
C LYS A 2 -19.99 -11.39 -22.11
N LEU A 3 -19.96 -11.27 -20.79
CA LEU A 3 -19.51 -12.34 -19.91
C LEU A 3 -20.63 -13.38 -19.76
N SER A 4 -20.29 -14.68 -19.80
CA SER A 4 -21.24 -15.75 -19.51
C SER A 4 -21.72 -15.68 -18.04
N LYS A 5 -22.84 -16.37 -17.73
CA LYS A 5 -23.39 -16.46 -16.36
C LYS A 5 -22.41 -17.06 -15.33
N ASP A 6 -21.34 -17.68 -15.78
CA ASP A 6 -20.30 -18.28 -14.93
C ASP A 6 -19.37 -17.26 -14.26
N PHE A 7 -19.41 -16.00 -14.71
CA PHE A 7 -18.58 -14.95 -14.16
C PHE A 7 -19.31 -14.10 -13.13
N LYS A 8 -18.68 -13.97 -11.95
CA LYS A 8 -19.16 -13.08 -10.89
C LYS A 8 -18.22 -11.90 -10.73
N GLU A 9 -18.76 -10.68 -10.81
CA GLU A 9 -17.98 -9.47 -10.56
C GLU A 9 -17.45 -9.45 -9.11
N ILE A 10 -16.15 -9.19 -8.98
CA ILE A 10 -15.52 -8.91 -7.70
C ILE A 10 -15.52 -7.40 -7.54
N LYS A 11 -16.28 -6.88 -6.58
CA LYS A 11 -16.34 -5.43 -6.30
C LYS A 11 -14.95 -4.97 -5.82
N GLY A 12 -14.24 -4.26 -6.70
CA GLY A 12 -12.99 -3.59 -6.37
C GLY A 12 -13.22 -2.34 -5.51
N ASP A 13 -12.27 -2.02 -4.64
CA ASP A 13 -12.43 -0.88 -3.73
C ASP A 13 -12.20 0.47 -4.43
N ALA A 14 -11.06 0.69 -5.05
CA ALA A 14 -10.68 1.99 -5.64
C ALA A 14 -10.00 1.86 -7.01
N SER A 15 -10.00 0.67 -7.60
CA SER A 15 -9.38 0.38 -8.88
C SER A 15 -10.28 0.84 -10.05
N PHE A 16 -9.65 1.30 -11.15
CA PHE A 16 -10.31 1.47 -12.45
C PHE A 16 -10.47 0.13 -13.18
N ARG A 17 -9.77 -0.92 -12.71
CA ARG A 17 -9.89 -2.28 -13.24
C ARG A 17 -11.15 -2.94 -12.72
N LYS A 18 -11.76 -3.77 -13.58
CA LYS A 18 -12.84 -4.66 -13.19
C LYS A 18 -12.31 -6.08 -13.10
N PHE A 19 -12.76 -6.79 -12.11
CA PHE A 19 -12.36 -8.17 -11.83
C PHE A 19 -13.59 -9.07 -11.88
N TYR A 20 -13.48 -10.17 -12.60
CA TYR A 20 -14.58 -11.14 -12.73
C TYR A 20 -14.05 -12.55 -12.43
N ARG A 21 -14.60 -13.18 -11.40
CA ARG A 21 -14.23 -14.54 -10.98
C ARG A 21 -15.00 -15.55 -11.81
N ASN A 22 -14.29 -16.48 -12.43
CA ASN A 22 -14.85 -17.67 -13.05
C ASN A 22 -14.84 -18.80 -12.04
N LYS A 23 -16.01 -19.22 -11.56
CA LYS A 23 -16.11 -20.26 -10.53
C LYS A 23 -15.73 -21.66 -11.04
N LYS A 24 -15.95 -21.96 -12.34
CA LYS A 24 -15.67 -23.27 -12.93
C LYS A 24 -14.19 -23.47 -13.20
N LYS A 25 -13.45 -22.42 -13.57
CA LYS A 25 -12.04 -22.49 -13.99
C LYS A 25 -11.02 -22.08 -12.93
N ASN A 26 -11.44 -21.72 -11.73
CA ASN A 26 -10.55 -21.16 -10.71
C ASN A 26 -9.69 -20.00 -11.24
N SER A 27 -10.30 -19.11 -12.00
CA SER A 27 -9.61 -18.00 -12.64
C SER A 27 -10.31 -16.66 -12.40
N ILE A 28 -9.59 -15.58 -12.64
CA ILE A 28 -10.09 -14.21 -12.56
C ILE A 28 -9.75 -13.50 -13.87
N ILE A 29 -10.75 -12.91 -14.51
CA ILE A 29 -10.53 -11.96 -15.60
C ILE A 29 -10.25 -10.59 -14.98
N VAL A 30 -9.14 -9.98 -15.39
CA VAL A 30 -8.76 -8.61 -15.08
C VAL A 30 -8.96 -7.79 -16.34
N PHE A 31 -9.94 -6.90 -16.31
CA PHE A 31 -10.28 -6.01 -17.41
C PHE A 31 -9.80 -4.58 -17.07
N ALA A 32 -9.01 -3.98 -17.96
CA ALA A 32 -8.51 -2.62 -17.82
C ALA A 32 -9.19 -1.72 -18.86
N ASN A 33 -10.21 -0.93 -18.44
CA ASN A 33 -10.94 -0.09 -19.37
C ASN A 33 -10.08 0.99 -20.02
N LYS A 34 -10.27 1.17 -21.33
CA LYS A 34 -9.89 2.26 -22.26
C LYS A 34 -8.47 2.84 -22.26
N GLU A 35 -7.80 3.01 -21.16
CA GLU A 35 -6.66 3.94 -21.15
C GLU A 35 -5.32 3.32 -20.86
N LYS A 36 -5.33 2.05 -20.42
CA LYS A 36 -4.12 1.56 -19.76
C LYS A 36 -3.89 0.08 -20.01
N PRO A 37 -3.89 -0.36 -21.27
CA PRO A 37 -3.46 -1.72 -21.57
C PRO A 37 -2.03 -1.98 -21.07
N LYS A 38 -1.15 -0.95 -21.00
CA LYS A 38 0.15 -1.03 -20.32
C LYS A 38 0.05 -1.55 -18.89
N ASN A 39 -1.04 -1.28 -18.19
CA ASN A 39 -1.25 -1.75 -16.82
C ASN A 39 -1.37 -3.29 -16.72
N LEU A 40 -1.93 -3.96 -17.74
CA LEU A 40 -1.99 -5.43 -17.82
C LEU A 40 -0.59 -6.03 -18.04
N LEU A 41 0.27 -5.35 -18.82
CA LEU A 41 1.66 -5.75 -19.05
C LEU A 41 2.48 -5.62 -17.77
N ILE A 42 2.28 -4.54 -17.01
CA ILE A 42 2.92 -4.32 -15.71
C ILE A 42 2.44 -5.38 -14.71
N TYR A 43 1.13 -5.64 -14.67
CA TYR A 43 0.54 -6.66 -13.81
C TYR A 43 1.19 -8.03 -14.02
N ASP A 44 1.31 -8.48 -15.28
CA ASP A 44 1.98 -9.72 -15.62
C ASP A 44 3.47 -9.69 -15.22
N SER A 45 4.18 -8.61 -15.53
CA SER A 45 5.60 -8.45 -15.22
C SER A 45 5.88 -8.58 -13.73
N ILE A 46 5.15 -7.85 -12.90
CA ILE A 46 5.34 -7.88 -11.45
C ILE A 46 5.01 -9.27 -10.89
N ASN A 47 3.90 -9.88 -11.32
CA ASN A 47 3.56 -11.23 -10.88
C ASN A 47 4.63 -12.26 -11.27
N LYS A 48 5.18 -12.18 -12.49
CA LYS A 48 6.29 -13.04 -12.92
C LYS A 48 7.54 -12.88 -12.06
N ILE A 49 7.90 -11.64 -11.67
CA ILE A 49 9.03 -11.40 -10.76
C ILE A 49 8.77 -12.06 -9.41
N LEU A 50 7.58 -11.89 -8.83
CA LEU A 50 7.23 -12.50 -7.56
C LEU A 50 7.29 -14.03 -7.61
N ILE A 51 6.71 -14.62 -8.66
CA ILE A 51 6.68 -16.08 -8.85
C ILE A 51 8.10 -16.64 -9.04
N LYS A 52 8.94 -15.98 -9.87
CA LYS A 52 10.35 -16.34 -10.08
C LYS A 52 11.15 -16.37 -8.77
N ASN A 53 10.78 -15.50 -7.81
CA ASN A 53 11.40 -15.42 -6.49
C ASN A 53 10.66 -16.26 -5.41
N ASN A 54 9.96 -17.32 -5.83
CA ASN A 54 9.27 -18.26 -4.95
C ASN A 54 8.22 -17.60 -4.02
N LEU A 55 7.58 -16.53 -4.50
CA LEU A 55 6.43 -15.91 -3.87
C LEU A 55 5.14 -16.31 -4.59
N ILE A 56 4.04 -16.34 -3.86
CA ILE A 56 2.74 -16.70 -4.41
C ILE A 56 2.07 -15.43 -4.93
N ALA A 57 1.92 -15.33 -6.24
CA ALA A 57 1.19 -14.31 -6.95
C ALA A 57 0.35 -14.93 -8.07
N PRO A 58 -0.70 -14.28 -8.58
CA PRO A 58 -1.53 -14.83 -9.63
C PRO A 58 -0.74 -15.11 -10.90
N LYS A 59 -0.74 -16.37 -11.37
CA LYS A 59 -0.15 -16.74 -12.67
C LYS A 59 -1.04 -16.25 -13.80
N LEU A 60 -0.45 -15.78 -14.89
CA LEU A 60 -1.16 -15.53 -16.13
C LEU A 60 -1.59 -16.90 -16.72
N LEU A 61 -2.86 -17.04 -17.05
CA LEU A 61 -3.44 -18.25 -17.68
C LEU A 61 -3.66 -18.00 -19.18
N SER A 62 -4.24 -16.85 -19.52
CA SER A 62 -4.44 -16.43 -20.91
C SER A 62 -4.45 -14.90 -21.01
N GLN A 63 -4.31 -14.39 -22.23
CA GLN A 63 -4.38 -12.97 -22.49
C GLN A 63 -5.24 -12.67 -23.73
N ASN A 64 -5.98 -11.59 -23.67
CA ASN A 64 -6.64 -10.98 -24.83
C ASN A 64 -6.44 -9.47 -24.71
N TYR A 65 -5.22 -9.06 -25.07
CA TYR A 65 -4.78 -7.69 -24.88
C TYR A 65 -5.52 -6.69 -25.77
N GLU A 66 -5.93 -7.12 -26.95
CA GLU A 66 -6.69 -6.30 -27.88
C GLU A 66 -8.07 -5.94 -27.32
N ASN A 67 -8.67 -6.85 -26.57
CA ASN A 67 -9.92 -6.62 -25.85
C ASN A 67 -9.72 -6.14 -24.41
N ASN A 68 -8.50 -5.69 -24.06
CA ASN A 68 -8.15 -5.08 -22.78
C ASN A 68 -8.35 -5.96 -21.55
N TYR A 69 -8.13 -7.28 -21.65
CA TYR A 69 -8.19 -8.15 -20.48
C TYR A 69 -7.13 -9.25 -20.51
N ILE A 70 -6.85 -9.76 -19.32
CA ILE A 70 -6.06 -10.97 -19.07
C ILE A 70 -6.86 -11.89 -18.15
N GLU A 71 -6.60 -13.19 -18.23
CA GLU A 71 -7.10 -14.20 -17.31
C GLU A 71 -5.94 -14.68 -16.44
N ILE A 72 -6.13 -14.64 -15.14
CA ILE A 72 -5.13 -14.99 -14.13
C ILE A 72 -5.66 -16.05 -13.19
N GLN A 73 -4.75 -16.74 -12.52
CA GLN A 73 -5.07 -17.70 -11.48
C GLN A 73 -5.83 -17.04 -10.33
N ASP A 74 -6.92 -17.68 -9.87
CA ASP A 74 -7.60 -17.30 -8.64
C ASP A 74 -6.86 -17.90 -7.43
N LEU A 75 -6.31 -17.06 -6.58
CA LEU A 75 -5.69 -17.47 -5.32
C LEU A 75 -6.69 -17.70 -4.19
N GLY A 76 -7.99 -17.56 -4.48
CA GLY A 76 -9.08 -17.70 -3.51
C GLY A 76 -9.61 -16.34 -3.04
N ASN A 77 -10.57 -16.41 -2.12
CA ASN A 77 -11.29 -15.23 -1.61
C ASN A 77 -11.04 -14.94 -0.13
N LYS A 78 -10.18 -15.75 0.52
CA LYS A 78 -9.92 -15.66 1.96
C LYS A 78 -8.75 -14.72 2.23
N THR A 79 -9.02 -13.41 2.35
CA THR A 79 -7.99 -12.44 2.73
C THR A 79 -7.62 -12.56 4.21
N ILE A 80 -6.38 -12.15 4.55
CA ILE A 80 -5.96 -12.05 5.97
C ILE A 80 -6.87 -11.10 6.74
N TYR A 81 -7.34 -10.01 6.10
CA TYR A 81 -8.34 -9.12 6.69
C TYR A 81 -9.60 -9.87 7.16
N GLN A 82 -10.17 -10.71 6.30
CA GLN A 82 -11.36 -11.51 6.66
C GLN A 82 -11.07 -12.53 7.75
N ILE A 83 -9.88 -13.14 7.75
CA ILE A 83 -9.44 -14.04 8.82
C ILE A 83 -9.39 -13.30 10.16
N PHE A 84 -8.80 -12.11 10.19
CA PHE A 84 -8.67 -11.31 11.40
C PHE A 84 -10.01 -10.78 11.94
N LEU A 85 -10.98 -10.53 11.06
CA LEU A 85 -12.34 -10.17 11.50
C LEU A 85 -13.05 -11.33 12.18
N LYS A 86 -12.85 -12.56 11.68
CA LYS A 86 -13.50 -13.77 12.24
C LYS A 86 -12.80 -14.30 13.48
N ASN A 87 -11.49 -14.19 13.56
CA ASN A 87 -10.70 -14.75 14.65
C ASN A 87 -9.60 -13.77 15.10
N LYS A 88 -9.76 -13.23 16.30
CA LYS A 88 -8.77 -12.35 16.92
C LYS A 88 -7.63 -13.11 17.61
N LYS A 89 -7.82 -14.39 17.91
CA LYS A 89 -6.76 -15.26 18.44
C LYS A 89 -5.73 -15.53 17.35
N ASN A 90 -4.47 -15.71 17.71
CA ASN A 90 -3.38 -16.04 16.77
C ASN A 90 -2.97 -14.95 15.76
N GLN A 91 -3.47 -13.71 15.87
CA GLN A 91 -3.05 -12.63 14.96
C GLN A 91 -1.53 -12.48 14.89
N TYR A 92 -0.84 -12.51 16.05
CA TYR A 92 0.62 -12.39 16.08
C TYR A 92 1.32 -13.51 15.30
N PHE A 93 0.83 -14.74 15.39
CA PHE A 93 1.38 -15.87 14.62
C PHE A 93 1.22 -15.65 13.12
N ILE A 94 0.06 -15.16 12.69
CA ILE A 94 -0.19 -14.84 11.28
C ILE A 94 0.69 -13.65 10.83
N PHE A 95 0.85 -12.61 11.65
CA PHE A 95 1.77 -11.51 11.36
C PHE A 95 3.22 -11.98 11.20
N LYS A 96 3.69 -12.94 11.98
CA LYS A 96 5.02 -13.53 11.78
C LYS A 96 5.16 -14.17 10.39
N LYS A 97 4.14 -14.90 9.92
CA LYS A 97 4.12 -15.44 8.56
C LYS A 97 4.14 -14.33 7.50
N ILE A 98 3.39 -13.25 7.71
CA ILE A 98 3.38 -12.08 6.81
C ILE A 98 4.76 -11.41 6.77
N ILE A 99 5.42 -11.24 7.91
CA ILE A 99 6.79 -10.68 7.97
C ILE A 99 7.77 -11.58 7.21
N ASN A 100 7.65 -12.90 7.30
CA ASN A 100 8.49 -13.80 6.53
C ASN A 100 8.27 -13.65 5.01
N VAL A 101 7.04 -13.38 4.58
CA VAL A 101 6.74 -13.06 3.16
C VAL A 101 7.35 -11.70 2.80
N LEU A 102 7.24 -10.68 3.65
CA LEU A 102 7.85 -9.37 3.44
C LEU A 102 9.37 -9.48 3.31
N ASN A 103 10.02 -10.25 4.18
CA ASN A 103 11.46 -10.50 4.10
C ASN A 103 11.87 -11.12 2.76
N LYS A 104 11.09 -12.09 2.23
CA LYS A 104 11.33 -12.66 0.90
C LYS A 104 11.17 -11.62 -0.22
N ILE A 105 10.14 -10.79 -0.16
CA ILE A 105 9.93 -9.69 -1.11
C ILE A 105 11.16 -8.76 -1.14
N GLN A 106 11.68 -8.42 0.03
CA GLN A 106 12.82 -7.50 0.17
C GLN A 106 14.16 -8.09 -0.30
N LEU A 107 14.23 -9.40 -0.48
CA LEU A 107 15.39 -10.09 -1.07
C LEU A 107 15.38 -10.11 -2.60
N ILE A 108 14.29 -9.71 -3.25
CA ILE A 108 14.18 -9.68 -4.71
C ILE A 108 15.24 -8.73 -5.29
N LYS A 109 16.06 -9.25 -6.19
CA LYS A 109 17.07 -8.49 -6.95
C LYS A 109 16.65 -8.24 -8.39
N ASP A 110 15.68 -8.99 -8.88
CA ASP A 110 15.16 -8.84 -10.24
C ASP A 110 14.45 -7.50 -10.39
N LYS A 111 14.99 -6.62 -11.23
CA LYS A 111 14.38 -5.31 -11.52
C LYS A 111 13.80 -5.23 -12.92
N LYS A 112 13.98 -6.29 -13.74
CA LYS A 112 13.59 -6.32 -15.15
C LYS A 112 13.11 -7.72 -15.53
N ILE A 113 12.02 -7.80 -16.30
CA ILE A 113 11.48 -9.05 -16.81
C ILE A 113 10.70 -8.82 -18.12
N LYS A 114 10.58 -9.84 -18.96
CA LYS A 114 9.70 -9.80 -20.13
C LYS A 114 8.25 -10.12 -19.75
N ASN A 115 7.32 -9.26 -20.20
CA ASN A 115 5.89 -9.51 -20.09
C ASN A 115 5.39 -10.50 -21.16
N PHE A 116 4.10 -10.79 -21.20
CA PHE A 116 3.51 -11.73 -22.15
C PHE A 116 3.58 -11.27 -23.64
N LYS A 117 3.91 -10.02 -23.90
CA LYS A 117 4.23 -9.51 -25.26
C LYS A 117 5.73 -9.55 -25.59
N ASN A 118 6.53 -10.24 -24.79
CA ASN A 118 8.00 -10.28 -24.89
C ASN A 118 8.69 -8.92 -24.78
N ILE A 119 8.00 -7.89 -24.26
CA ILE A 119 8.55 -6.56 -24.03
C ILE A 119 9.15 -6.53 -22.61
N PHE A 120 10.37 -6.02 -22.51
CA PHE A 120 10.98 -5.81 -21.19
C PHE A 120 10.27 -4.72 -20.40
N TYR A 121 9.88 -5.06 -19.19
CA TYR A 121 9.46 -4.12 -18.16
C TYR A 121 10.55 -4.00 -17.11
N LYS A 122 10.93 -2.77 -16.78
CA LYS A 122 11.83 -2.42 -15.67
C LYS A 122 11.00 -1.78 -14.57
N ILE A 123 11.14 -2.28 -13.34
CA ILE A 123 10.48 -1.69 -12.16
C ILE A 123 11.07 -0.30 -11.93
N GLU A 124 10.22 0.70 -11.78
CA GLU A 124 10.63 2.08 -11.56
C GLU A 124 11.09 2.31 -10.12
N ASP A 125 11.93 3.32 -9.91
CA ASP A 125 12.37 3.75 -8.59
C ASP A 125 11.28 4.58 -7.88
N TYR A 126 11.04 4.29 -6.62
CA TYR A 126 10.15 5.07 -5.74
C TYR A 126 10.86 6.34 -5.27
N LYS A 127 11.11 7.24 -6.20
CA LYS A 127 11.85 8.49 -5.96
C LYS A 127 11.13 9.36 -4.91
N ASN A 128 11.89 10.18 -4.18
CA ASN A 128 11.36 11.15 -3.22
C ASN A 128 10.31 12.09 -3.83
N LYS A 129 10.42 12.39 -5.15
CA LYS A 129 9.39 13.14 -5.88
C LYS A 129 8.03 12.44 -5.85
N ILE A 130 7.98 11.12 -6.04
CA ILE A 130 6.72 10.36 -6.02
C ILE A 130 6.14 10.37 -4.60
N LEU A 131 6.96 10.13 -3.57
CA LEU A 131 6.54 10.19 -2.16
C LEU A 131 6.00 11.58 -1.80
N PHE A 132 6.65 12.64 -2.27
CA PHE A 132 6.22 14.01 -2.11
C PHE A 132 4.85 14.28 -2.76
N ASP A 133 4.70 13.90 -4.03
CA ASP A 133 3.45 14.08 -4.79
C ASP A 133 2.29 13.28 -4.16
N GLU A 134 2.57 12.10 -3.63
CA GLU A 134 1.60 11.31 -2.89
C GLU A 134 1.19 11.96 -1.57
N ALA A 135 2.13 12.47 -0.78
CA ALA A 135 1.82 13.18 0.46
C ALA A 135 0.99 14.46 0.18
N LYS A 136 1.24 15.13 -0.94
CA LYS A 136 0.46 16.31 -1.39
C LYS A 136 -1.01 16.01 -1.69
N LEU A 137 -1.41 14.76 -1.86
CA LEU A 137 -2.85 14.43 -1.96
C LEU A 137 -3.62 14.91 -0.73
N PHE A 138 -2.98 14.93 0.45
CA PHE A 138 -3.55 15.52 1.66
C PHE A 138 -3.86 17.00 1.46
N SER A 139 -2.88 17.79 0.99
CA SER A 139 -3.05 19.22 0.78
C SER A 139 -4.01 19.58 -0.37
N TYR A 140 -4.12 18.71 -1.38
CA TYR A 140 -5.03 18.95 -2.51
C TYR A 140 -6.49 18.59 -2.20
N TRP A 141 -6.72 17.51 -1.45
CA TRP A 141 -8.08 16.99 -1.30
C TRP A 141 -8.67 17.22 0.08
N TYR A 142 -7.86 17.09 1.16
CA TYR A 142 -8.37 17.21 2.52
C TYR A 142 -8.37 18.66 3.01
N ILE A 143 -7.27 19.39 2.80
CA ILE A 143 -7.09 20.77 3.30
C ILE A 143 -8.18 21.73 2.81
N PRO A 144 -8.57 21.75 1.50
CA PRO A 144 -9.61 22.66 1.02
C PRO A 144 -11.00 22.43 1.64
N LYS A 145 -11.23 21.26 2.26
CA LYS A 145 -12.47 20.95 2.96
C LYS A 145 -12.43 21.29 4.45
N LYS A 146 -11.29 21.77 4.95
CA LYS A 146 -11.06 22.00 6.38
C LYS A 146 -10.60 23.42 6.72
N LEU A 147 -9.98 24.13 5.82
CA LEU A 147 -9.43 25.45 6.05
C LEU A 147 -10.01 26.47 5.04
N ASN A 148 -10.00 27.76 5.42
CA ASN A 148 -10.36 28.86 4.52
C ASN A 148 -9.23 29.17 3.52
N LYS A 149 -9.53 29.91 2.45
CA LYS A 149 -8.60 30.21 1.33
C LYS A 149 -7.25 30.78 1.81
N LYS A 150 -7.25 31.74 2.75
CA LYS A 150 -6.02 32.36 3.29
C LYS A 150 -5.14 31.32 4.01
N LYS A 151 -5.73 30.52 4.88
CA LYS A 151 -5.02 29.45 5.61
C LYS A 151 -4.52 28.34 4.67
N ILE A 152 -5.27 27.96 3.62
CA ILE A 152 -4.86 26.96 2.63
C ILE A 152 -3.53 27.36 1.99
N ARG A 153 -3.38 28.61 1.53
CA ARG A 153 -2.14 29.08 0.87
C ARG A 153 -0.94 28.95 1.80
N ILE A 154 -1.06 29.45 3.02
CA ILE A 154 0.01 29.41 4.03
C ILE A 154 0.37 27.97 4.38
N PHE A 155 -0.65 27.13 4.64
CA PHE A 155 -0.47 25.74 4.98
C PHE A 155 0.28 24.98 3.87
N ASN A 156 -0.14 25.12 2.61
CA ASN A 156 0.45 24.38 1.49
C ASN A 156 1.93 24.71 1.27
N VAL A 157 2.33 25.98 1.47
CA VAL A 157 3.74 26.38 1.38
C VAL A 157 4.54 25.69 2.49
N LYS A 158 4.13 25.86 3.76
CA LYS A 158 4.82 25.26 4.92
C LYS A 158 4.84 23.73 4.82
N PHE A 159 3.70 23.11 4.50
CA PHE A 159 3.59 21.66 4.35
C PHE A 159 4.54 21.12 3.27
N SER A 160 4.66 21.81 2.14
CA SER A 160 5.58 21.40 1.06
C SER A 160 7.05 21.46 1.50
N ILE A 161 7.44 22.44 2.29
CA ILE A 161 8.79 22.56 2.87
C ILE A 161 9.04 21.41 3.82
N GLU A 162 8.13 21.19 4.78
CA GLU A 162 8.24 20.12 5.78
C GLU A 162 8.37 18.73 5.13
N ILE A 163 7.54 18.41 4.13
CA ILE A 163 7.61 17.11 3.45
C ILE A 163 8.95 16.92 2.73
N LYS A 164 9.48 17.96 2.07
CA LYS A 164 10.80 17.88 1.41
C LYS A 164 11.92 17.65 2.43
N GLN A 165 11.89 18.36 3.56
CA GLN A 165 12.86 18.18 4.64
C GLN A 165 12.79 16.77 5.25
N LEU A 166 11.59 16.21 5.47
CA LEU A 166 11.43 14.84 5.98
C LEU A 166 11.98 13.81 4.99
N LEU A 167 11.74 13.98 3.70
CA LEU A 167 12.25 13.09 2.66
C LEU A 167 13.79 13.12 2.58
N SER A 168 14.44 14.26 2.88
CA SER A 168 15.91 14.35 2.93
C SER A 168 16.52 13.66 4.16
N LYS A 169 15.73 13.39 5.21
CA LYS A 169 16.14 12.70 6.43
C LYS A 169 16.02 11.18 6.36
N LEU A 170 15.53 10.62 5.25
CA LEU A 170 15.50 9.19 5.07
C LEU A 170 16.92 8.61 4.96
N ASN A 171 17.18 7.55 5.71
CA ASN A 171 18.51 6.96 5.84
C ASN A 171 18.79 5.85 4.83
N PHE A 172 17.76 5.05 4.48
CA PHE A 172 17.92 3.92 3.56
C PHE A 172 17.67 4.32 2.12
N LYS A 173 18.51 3.78 1.24
CA LYS A 173 18.38 3.97 -0.21
C LYS A 173 17.10 3.31 -0.75
N ASN A 174 16.63 3.78 -1.88
CA ASN A 174 15.56 3.15 -2.63
C ASN A 174 16.15 2.01 -3.50
N ASP A 175 16.42 0.87 -2.88
CA ASP A 175 17.06 -0.29 -3.49
C ASP A 175 16.30 -1.60 -3.30
N THR A 176 15.20 -1.56 -2.56
CA THR A 176 14.41 -2.71 -2.14
C THR A 176 13.10 -2.78 -2.92
N PHE A 177 12.66 -3.97 -3.30
CA PHE A 177 11.32 -4.16 -3.87
C PHE A 177 10.26 -3.79 -2.85
N VAL A 178 9.35 -2.90 -3.22
CA VAL A 178 8.25 -2.39 -2.40
C VAL A 178 6.93 -2.63 -3.11
N HIS A 179 6.03 -3.36 -2.47
CA HIS A 179 4.68 -3.64 -2.97
C HIS A 179 3.79 -2.39 -2.99
N ARG A 180 4.03 -1.44 -2.10
CA ARG A 180 3.30 -0.18 -1.83
C ARG A 180 1.96 -0.34 -1.13
N ASP A 181 1.20 -1.39 -1.45
CA ASP A 181 -0.07 -1.70 -0.79
C ASP A 181 -0.01 -3.04 -0.04
N PHE A 182 1.11 -3.25 0.69
CA PHE A 182 1.35 -4.43 1.52
C PHE A 182 0.56 -4.34 2.82
N HIS A 183 -0.70 -4.74 2.78
CA HIS A 183 -1.61 -4.74 3.92
C HIS A 183 -2.54 -5.95 3.88
N VAL A 184 -3.16 -6.25 5.03
CA VAL A 184 -3.92 -7.49 5.26
C VAL A 184 -5.06 -7.76 4.27
N SER A 185 -5.57 -6.74 3.57
CA SER A 185 -6.62 -6.92 2.55
C SER A 185 -6.07 -7.39 1.20
N ASN A 186 -4.76 -7.19 0.94
CA ASN A 186 -4.09 -7.62 -0.30
C ASN A 186 -3.26 -8.90 -0.11
N LEU A 187 -3.41 -9.53 1.04
CA LEU A 187 -2.81 -10.81 1.36
C LEU A 187 -3.91 -11.87 1.44
N VAL A 188 -3.81 -12.91 0.61
CA VAL A 188 -4.79 -14.00 0.54
C VAL A 188 -4.19 -15.31 1.03
N VAL A 189 -5.01 -16.17 1.58
CA VAL A 189 -4.60 -17.53 1.96
C VAL A 189 -5.14 -18.49 0.91
N ASN A 190 -4.23 -19.16 0.20
CA ASN A 190 -4.59 -20.16 -0.81
C ASN A 190 -5.04 -21.49 -0.17
N SER A 191 -5.44 -22.45 -0.99
CA SER A 191 -5.90 -23.79 -0.55
C SER A 191 -4.84 -24.57 0.22
N LYS A 192 -3.55 -24.26 0.05
CA LYS A 192 -2.41 -24.88 0.77
C LYS A 192 -2.02 -24.12 2.05
N ASN A 193 -2.86 -23.21 2.56
CA ASN A 193 -2.60 -22.34 3.72
C ASN A 193 -1.35 -21.46 3.60
N GLN A 194 -0.96 -21.11 2.37
CA GLN A 194 0.16 -20.22 2.10
C GLN A 194 -0.35 -18.81 1.79
N ILE A 195 0.44 -17.80 2.15
CA ILE A 195 0.09 -16.38 1.90
C ILE A 195 0.48 -16.02 0.47
N GLY A 196 -0.51 -15.61 -0.33
CA GLY A 196 -0.37 -15.06 -1.66
C GLY A 196 -0.57 -13.53 -1.68
N LEU A 197 0.05 -12.90 -2.64
CA LEU A 197 0.05 -11.45 -2.87
C LEU A 197 -0.87 -11.12 -4.04
N ILE A 198 -1.74 -10.14 -3.86
CA ILE A 198 -2.60 -9.60 -4.92
C ILE A 198 -2.46 -8.08 -4.99
N ASP A 199 -2.91 -7.49 -6.09
CA ASP A 199 -2.82 -6.04 -6.34
C ASP A 199 -1.38 -5.53 -6.44
N ASN A 200 -0.52 -6.31 -7.11
CA ASN A 200 0.95 -6.17 -7.11
C ASN A 200 1.48 -5.15 -8.13
N GLN A 201 0.68 -4.70 -9.09
CA GLN A 201 1.12 -3.96 -10.28
C GLN A 201 1.68 -2.56 -10.00
N ASP A 202 1.48 -2.03 -8.80
CA ASP A 202 1.99 -0.72 -8.42
C ASP A 202 3.35 -0.80 -7.68
N ALA A 203 3.98 -1.98 -7.68
CA ALA A 203 5.28 -2.19 -7.04
C ALA A 203 6.38 -1.33 -7.65
N LEU A 204 7.27 -0.84 -6.79
CA LEU A 204 8.42 0.01 -7.14
C LEU A 204 9.69 -0.47 -6.41
N ILE A 205 10.85 0.09 -6.77
CA ILE A 205 12.08 -0.07 -5.99
C ILE A 205 12.19 1.11 -5.03
N GLY A 206 12.11 0.86 -3.74
CA GLY A 206 11.99 1.91 -2.72
C GLY A 206 12.67 1.61 -1.41
N ASN A 207 12.34 2.42 -0.41
CA ASN A 207 12.85 2.27 0.96
C ASN A 207 12.21 1.06 1.64
N LYS A 208 13.04 0.19 2.21
CA LYS A 208 12.63 -1.06 2.87
C LYS A 208 11.63 -0.90 4.03
N ALA A 209 11.56 0.27 4.64
CA ALA A 209 10.62 0.51 5.74
C ALA A 209 9.16 0.73 5.26
N TYR A 210 8.95 1.04 3.97
CA TYR A 210 7.63 1.45 3.47
C TYR A 210 6.56 0.38 3.65
N ASP A 211 6.83 -0.86 3.23
CA ASP A 211 5.82 -1.94 3.29
C ASP A 211 5.55 -2.40 4.72
N LEU A 212 6.55 -2.33 5.62
CA LEU A 212 6.31 -2.57 7.04
C LEU A 212 5.40 -1.50 7.65
N ALA A 213 5.59 -0.23 7.28
CA ALA A 213 4.72 0.87 7.69
C ALA A 213 3.29 0.69 7.12
N SER A 214 3.18 0.23 5.88
CA SER A 214 1.90 -0.11 5.26
C SER A 214 1.15 -1.20 6.01
N LEU A 215 1.86 -2.23 6.49
CA LEU A 215 1.28 -3.35 7.22
C LEU A 215 0.87 -2.98 8.65
N ILE A 216 1.77 -2.31 9.39
CA ILE A 216 1.57 -2.04 10.82
C ILE A 216 0.55 -0.91 11.03
N ASP A 217 0.60 0.13 10.20
CA ASP A 217 -0.27 1.30 10.33
C ASP A 217 -1.39 1.30 9.25
N ASP A 218 -1.87 0.11 8.89
CA ASP A 218 -3.04 -0.04 8.04
C ASP A 218 -4.29 0.55 8.70
N VAL A 219 -4.93 1.48 7.99
CA VAL A 219 -6.12 2.17 8.49
C VAL A 219 -7.40 1.36 8.35
N ARG A 220 -7.39 0.31 7.54
CA ARG A 220 -8.54 -0.55 7.28
C ARG A 220 -8.74 -1.58 8.38
N PHE A 221 -7.63 -1.98 9.03
CA PHE A 221 -7.65 -2.96 10.11
C PHE A 221 -7.01 -2.39 11.38
N LYS A 222 -7.83 -2.15 12.40
CA LYS A 222 -7.36 -1.61 13.69
C LYS A 222 -6.56 -2.66 14.46
N THR A 223 -5.26 -2.45 14.56
CA THR A 223 -4.33 -3.29 15.31
C THR A 223 -4.00 -2.62 16.66
N SER A 224 -3.95 -3.39 17.75
CA SER A 224 -3.57 -2.86 19.08
C SER A 224 -2.10 -2.39 19.07
N ASN A 225 -1.77 -1.38 19.87
CA ASN A 225 -0.40 -0.87 19.97
C ASN A 225 0.59 -1.96 20.43
N SER A 226 0.17 -2.81 21.37
CA SER A 226 1.00 -3.95 21.82
C SER A 226 1.34 -4.89 20.67
N LEU A 227 0.34 -5.24 19.83
CA LEU A 227 0.58 -6.11 18.68
C LEU A 227 1.45 -5.43 17.62
N LYS A 228 1.26 -4.13 17.36
CA LYS A 228 2.13 -3.34 16.45
C LYS A 228 3.60 -3.40 16.89
N VAL A 229 3.87 -3.20 18.18
CA VAL A 229 5.22 -3.29 18.74
C VAL A 229 5.80 -4.70 18.57
N LYS A 230 5.02 -5.75 18.88
CA LYS A 230 5.44 -7.14 18.69
C LYS A 230 5.80 -7.46 17.25
N VAL A 231 4.99 -6.99 16.28
CA VAL A 231 5.23 -7.20 14.84
C VAL A 231 6.48 -6.46 14.37
N TYR A 232 6.64 -5.19 14.79
CA TYR A 232 7.83 -4.39 14.49
C TYR A 232 9.11 -5.05 15.03
N ASN A 233 9.10 -5.46 16.30
CA ASN A 233 10.24 -6.13 16.93
C ASN A 233 10.57 -7.48 16.29
N TYR A 234 9.54 -8.22 15.84
CA TYR A 234 9.78 -9.46 15.10
C TYR A 234 10.46 -9.21 13.76
N TYR A 235 10.07 -8.13 13.04
CA TYR A 235 10.75 -7.74 11.81
C TYR A 235 12.24 -7.42 12.08
N LEU A 236 12.55 -6.63 13.10
CA LEU A 236 13.96 -6.34 13.47
C LEU A 236 14.73 -7.60 13.86
N LYS A 237 14.11 -8.50 14.64
CA LYS A 237 14.72 -9.78 15.03
C LYS A 237 15.10 -10.63 13.81
N THR A 238 14.30 -10.62 12.75
CA THR A 238 14.57 -11.38 11.53
C THR A 238 15.51 -10.66 10.56
N ASN A 239 15.84 -9.40 10.82
CA ASN A 239 16.67 -8.52 9.99
C ASN A 239 17.85 -7.92 10.80
N LYS A 240 18.63 -8.76 11.48
CA LYS A 240 19.69 -8.36 12.47
C LYS A 240 20.74 -7.39 11.93
N LYS A 241 20.97 -7.34 10.62
CA LYS A 241 21.96 -6.45 9.97
C LYS A 241 21.44 -5.00 9.79
N ILE A 242 20.17 -4.74 10.07
CA ILE A 242 19.58 -3.41 9.95
C ILE A 242 19.96 -2.57 11.17
N ASN A 243 20.46 -1.35 10.95
CA ASN A 243 20.58 -0.36 12.01
C ASN A 243 19.18 0.02 12.50
N ALA A 244 18.84 -0.33 13.74
CA ALA A 244 17.49 -0.21 14.29
C ALA A 244 17.02 1.25 14.39
N ASP A 245 17.91 2.19 14.77
CA ASP A 245 17.55 3.60 14.95
C ASP A 245 17.27 4.28 13.59
N LYS A 246 18.16 4.06 12.61
CA LYS A 246 17.95 4.53 11.24
C LYS A 246 16.68 3.98 10.64
N PHE A 247 16.41 2.69 10.86
CA PHE A 247 15.22 2.03 10.37
C PHE A 247 13.95 2.57 11.05
N LYS A 248 14.01 2.82 12.35
CA LYS A 248 12.89 3.42 13.10
C LYS A 248 12.55 4.79 12.57
N ASN A 249 13.55 5.63 12.31
CA ASN A 249 13.34 6.95 11.72
C ASN A 249 12.63 6.87 10.38
N ASP A 250 13.14 6.07 9.45
CA ASP A 250 12.52 5.91 8.12
C ASP A 250 11.11 5.34 8.20
N PHE A 251 10.90 4.33 9.08
CA PHE A 251 9.60 3.74 9.31
C PHE A 251 8.57 4.76 9.81
N GLU A 252 8.94 5.62 10.76
CA GLU A 252 8.04 6.63 11.32
C GLU A 252 7.72 7.73 10.32
N ILE A 253 8.73 8.24 9.60
CA ILE A 253 8.53 9.23 8.54
C ILE A 253 7.61 8.66 7.44
N LEU A 254 7.93 7.48 6.91
CA LEU A 254 7.15 6.88 5.83
C LEU A 254 5.73 6.49 6.26
N SER A 255 5.54 6.09 7.52
CA SER A 255 4.21 5.87 8.07
C SER A 255 3.37 7.16 8.08
N VAL A 256 3.94 8.27 8.51
CA VAL A 256 3.25 9.59 8.50
C VAL A 256 2.90 9.99 7.08
N LEU A 257 3.87 9.98 6.16
CA LEU A 257 3.65 10.36 4.76
C LEU A 257 2.56 9.50 4.10
N ARG A 258 2.62 8.19 4.34
CA ARG A 258 1.62 7.26 3.83
C ARG A 258 0.23 7.53 4.38
N ASN A 259 0.10 7.82 5.67
CA ASN A 259 -1.21 8.10 6.26
C ASN A 259 -1.76 9.46 5.80
N LEU A 260 -0.94 10.47 5.58
CA LEU A 260 -1.33 11.73 4.93
C LEU A 260 -1.86 11.47 3.50
N LYS A 261 -1.11 10.70 2.69
CA LYS A 261 -1.57 10.22 1.37
C LYS A 261 -2.95 9.57 1.45
N ILE A 262 -3.15 8.65 2.41
CA ILE A 262 -4.41 7.90 2.58
C ILE A 262 -5.57 8.83 2.91
N ILE A 263 -5.39 9.81 3.81
CA ILE A 263 -6.41 10.83 4.12
C ILE A 263 -6.79 11.59 2.84
N GLY A 264 -5.80 12.01 2.04
CA GLY A 264 -6.03 12.66 0.76
C GLY A 264 -6.80 11.78 -0.23
N ILE A 265 -6.42 10.50 -0.35
CA ILE A 265 -7.13 9.52 -1.21
C ILE A 265 -8.57 9.33 -0.75
N PHE A 266 -8.84 9.16 0.54
CA PHE A 266 -10.18 8.95 1.05
C PHE A 266 -11.08 10.17 0.82
N MET A 267 -10.54 11.37 0.99
CA MET A 267 -11.27 12.59 0.66
C MET A 267 -11.54 12.69 -0.85
N ARG A 268 -10.56 12.37 -1.70
CA ARG A 268 -10.73 12.32 -3.16
C ARG A 268 -11.84 11.34 -3.56
N LEU A 269 -11.83 10.13 -3.01
CA LEU A 269 -12.85 9.12 -3.28
C LEU A 269 -14.24 9.60 -2.87
N ALA A 270 -14.36 10.31 -1.74
CA ALA A 270 -15.64 10.85 -1.29
C ALA A 270 -16.14 12.01 -2.18
N VAL A 271 -15.25 12.95 -2.55
CA VAL A 271 -15.62 14.16 -3.29
C VAL A 271 -15.82 13.87 -4.78
N ARG A 272 -14.84 13.21 -5.41
CA ARG A 272 -14.82 12.95 -6.86
C ARG A 272 -15.68 11.72 -7.23
N ASP A 273 -15.49 10.62 -6.49
CA ASP A 273 -16.04 9.32 -6.86
C ASP A 273 -17.29 8.95 -6.04
N LYS A 274 -17.78 9.89 -5.20
CA LYS A 274 -18.96 9.73 -4.32
C LYS A 274 -18.92 8.52 -3.38
N LYS A 275 -17.71 8.00 -3.11
CA LYS A 275 -17.47 6.84 -2.21
C LYS A 275 -17.24 7.29 -0.77
N THR A 276 -18.30 7.76 -0.10
CA THR A 276 -18.23 8.38 1.26
C THR A 276 -17.87 7.38 2.36
N LYS A 277 -18.02 6.07 2.12
CA LYS A 277 -17.71 5.03 3.12
C LYS A 277 -16.29 5.10 3.70
N TYR A 278 -15.33 5.70 2.98
CA TYR A 278 -13.94 5.83 3.43
C TYR A 278 -13.73 6.96 4.44
N LEU A 279 -14.63 7.94 4.52
CA LEU A 279 -14.48 9.07 5.45
C LEU A 279 -14.41 8.61 6.91
N LYS A 280 -15.10 7.52 7.27
CA LYS A 280 -15.07 6.93 8.61
C LYS A 280 -13.70 6.38 9.04
N LEU A 281 -12.77 6.19 8.10
CA LEU A 281 -11.41 5.72 8.37
C LEU A 281 -10.43 6.86 8.64
N ILE A 282 -10.76 8.09 8.25
CA ILE A 282 -9.89 9.28 8.43
C ILE A 282 -9.48 9.50 9.89
N PRO A 283 -10.38 9.43 10.89
CA PRO A 283 -9.98 9.62 12.29
C PRO A 283 -8.91 8.62 12.75
N TYR A 284 -8.97 7.37 12.27
CA TYR A 284 -7.95 6.38 12.61
C TYR A 284 -6.63 6.63 11.89
N ALA A 285 -6.64 7.13 10.65
CA ALA A 285 -5.43 7.58 9.96
C ALA A 285 -4.74 8.71 10.72
N TRP A 286 -5.50 9.70 11.22
CA TRP A 286 -4.98 10.75 12.09
C TRP A 286 -4.35 10.20 13.38
N LYS A 287 -4.99 9.24 14.03
CA LYS A 287 -4.41 8.57 15.20
C LYS A 287 -3.07 7.91 14.91
N MET A 288 -2.90 7.31 13.71
CA MET A 288 -1.60 6.72 13.32
C MET A 288 -0.54 7.80 13.11
N ILE A 289 -0.91 8.94 12.51
CA ILE A 289 -0.02 10.10 12.36
C ILE A 289 0.41 10.60 13.74
N ASP A 290 -0.53 10.91 14.63
CA ASP A 290 -0.27 11.42 15.98
C ASP A 290 0.67 10.51 16.79
N ASN A 291 0.42 9.20 16.76
CA ASN A 291 1.27 8.21 17.42
C ASN A 291 2.73 8.23 16.94
N ARG A 292 3.02 8.60 15.69
CA ARG A 292 4.38 8.71 15.15
C ARG A 292 4.99 10.06 15.43
N LEU A 293 4.21 11.14 15.29
CA LEU A 293 4.65 12.50 15.61
C LEU A 293 5.09 12.65 17.08
N ALA A 294 4.48 11.91 18.00
CA ALA A 294 4.82 11.96 19.43
C ALA A 294 6.18 11.34 19.78
N LYS A 295 6.78 10.53 18.89
CA LYS A 295 7.94 9.68 19.19
C LYS A 295 9.20 10.04 18.42
N ASN A 296 9.11 10.84 17.39
CA ASN A 296 10.22 11.16 16.50
C ASN A 296 10.49 12.65 16.45
N LYS A 297 11.67 13.06 16.91
CA LYS A 297 12.08 14.47 16.94
C LYS A 297 12.16 15.09 15.54
N ASP A 298 12.50 14.32 14.52
CA ASP A 298 12.55 14.78 13.13
C ASP A 298 11.18 15.20 12.59
N LEU A 299 10.10 14.72 13.21
CA LEU A 299 8.72 15.06 12.85
C LEU A 299 8.16 16.29 13.61
N ASN A 300 8.95 16.92 14.52
CA ASN A 300 8.43 17.99 15.38
C ASN A 300 7.90 19.20 14.60
N SER A 301 8.58 19.65 13.57
CA SER A 301 8.11 20.80 12.75
C SER A 301 6.77 20.49 12.07
N LEU A 302 6.66 19.27 11.49
CA LEU A 302 5.39 18.83 10.91
C LEU A 302 4.30 18.66 12.00
N LYS A 303 4.66 18.17 13.20
CA LYS A 303 3.74 18.10 14.36
C LYS A 303 3.16 19.48 14.68
N LEU A 304 4.01 20.50 14.84
CA LEU A 304 3.57 21.86 15.14
C LEU A 304 2.66 22.44 14.05
N LEU A 305 3.01 22.23 12.78
CA LEU A 305 2.18 22.64 11.65
C LEU A 305 0.80 21.97 11.66
N LEU A 306 0.75 20.67 11.92
CA LEU A 306 -0.51 19.92 11.97
C LEU A 306 -1.33 20.27 13.22
N ALA A 307 -0.70 20.39 14.40
CA ALA A 307 -1.37 20.74 15.65
C ALA A 307 -2.01 22.15 15.60
N SER A 308 -1.34 23.12 15.00
CA SER A 308 -1.88 24.49 14.87
C SER A 308 -3.10 24.58 13.94
N ASN A 309 -3.23 23.66 12.99
CA ASN A 309 -4.34 23.66 12.03
C ASN A 309 -5.41 22.60 12.33
N PHE A 310 -5.04 21.54 13.06
CA PHE A 310 -5.91 20.39 13.38
C PHE A 310 -5.75 19.94 14.83
N PRO A 311 -5.95 20.83 15.83
CA PRO A 311 -5.73 20.52 17.26
C PRO A 311 -6.61 19.39 17.78
N LYS A 312 -7.74 19.11 17.11
CA LYS A 312 -8.62 17.99 17.43
C LYS A 312 -7.99 16.60 17.19
N PHE A 313 -7.00 16.51 16.30
CA PHE A 313 -6.41 15.25 15.87
C PHE A 313 -4.97 15.06 16.34
N ILE A 314 -4.27 16.12 16.69
CA ILE A 314 -2.85 16.11 17.07
C ILE A 314 -2.73 16.71 18.47
N ASN A 315 -2.22 15.92 19.40
CA ASN A 315 -1.92 16.37 20.74
C ASN A 315 -0.67 17.29 20.73
N LYS A 316 -0.75 18.41 21.49
CA LYS A 316 0.38 19.34 21.61
C LYS A 316 1.56 18.75 22.38
#